data_6437970a683cc9e03856e5d894072f44
#
_entry.id   6437970a683cc9e03856e5d894072f44
#
_cell.length_a   1.000
_cell.length_b   1.000
_cell.length_c   1.000
_cell.angle_alpha   90.00
_cell.angle_beta   90.00
_cell.angle_gamma   90.00
#
_symmetry.space_group_name_H-M   'P 1'
#
loop_
_entity.id
_entity.type
_entity.pdbx_description
1 polymer ?
#
loop_
_entity_poly.entity_id
_entity_poly.type
_entity_poly.pdbx_seq_one_letter_code
_entity_poly.pdbx_strand_id
1 'polypeptide(L)'
;LWVMEQQPGPVNWAKYNPIPVKGAVRLWSWEAFAHDAEVVSYFRWRQAPYAQEQMHAGLMYRDNTPAPGQEEANQVSEELNRIKMPATEQSPIALVHDYEACWMTELDGQTHDFHYTRLLLDFYKAVRMNGGSLDIVGKNADFTGYKLVIIPSFVHFQEEDLQRVIKSGAKILAGPRTGTKTPDFQLPPELSLEGLGFQVRRVDALPKDLPVPVEWNGIKGNFSVWREHGLASGVSEGKSIDGMAVLTSGNQGSYLCGWPDQKLLNAIMKNQMQLAGLDVVELPEYLRVRRRGNLLFFTNYGTQDVSIPEAYQGELLLGKRTLSQADIS
;
A
#
# COMPACT_ATOMS: atom_id res chain seq x y z
N LEU A 1 -13.57 1.71 13.75
CA LEU A 1 -13.35 2.86 12.85
C LEU A 1 -14.68 3.44 12.37
N TRP A 2 -14.81 4.78 12.39
CA TRP A 2 -15.96 5.50 11.83
C TRP A 2 -15.46 6.44 10.75
N VAL A 3 -16.02 6.35 9.55
CA VAL A 3 -15.83 7.36 8.49
C VAL A 3 -16.86 8.44 8.73
N MET A 4 -16.42 9.59 9.24
CA MET A 4 -17.30 10.68 9.64
C MET A 4 -17.80 11.52 8.48
N GLU A 5 -17.04 11.57 7.39
CA GLU A 5 -17.37 12.35 6.20
C GLU A 5 -17.01 11.56 4.93
N GLN A 6 -17.97 10.78 4.43
CA GLN A 6 -17.90 10.17 3.10
C GLN A 6 -18.59 11.10 2.11
N GLN A 7 -17.90 11.46 1.03
CA GLN A 7 -18.52 12.29 -0.02
C GLN A 7 -19.60 11.51 -0.78
N PRO A 8 -20.82 12.08 -0.96
CA PRO A 8 -21.89 11.46 -1.75
C PRO A 8 -21.91 11.90 -3.22
N GLY A 9 -20.95 12.72 -3.62
CA GLY A 9 -20.88 13.32 -4.97
C GLY A 9 -19.67 14.24 -5.10
N PRO A 10 -19.68 15.24 -6.01
CA PRO A 10 -18.56 16.16 -6.17
C PRO A 10 -18.36 17.02 -4.90
N VAL A 11 -17.10 17.24 -4.55
CA VAL A 11 -16.67 18.24 -3.54
C VAL A 11 -16.57 19.62 -4.24
N ASN A 12 -16.19 20.68 -3.51
CA ASN A 12 -16.03 22.03 -4.08
C ASN A 12 -14.69 22.70 -3.77
N TRP A 13 -13.81 22.01 -3.04
CA TRP A 13 -12.55 22.56 -2.54
C TRP A 13 -11.30 22.01 -3.22
N ALA A 14 -11.43 20.97 -4.04
CA ALA A 14 -10.31 20.43 -4.80
C ALA A 14 -10.01 21.27 -6.06
N LYS A 15 -8.81 21.12 -6.61
CA LYS A 15 -8.42 21.78 -7.86
C LYS A 15 -9.37 21.47 -9.02
N TYR A 16 -9.87 20.25 -9.07
CA TYR A 16 -10.90 19.75 -10.00
C TYR A 16 -11.92 18.98 -9.17
N ASN A 17 -13.20 19.19 -9.43
CA ASN A 17 -14.30 18.59 -8.68
C ASN A 17 -15.23 17.82 -9.65
N PRO A 18 -14.75 16.70 -10.20
CA PRO A 18 -15.55 15.92 -11.13
C PRO A 18 -16.72 15.25 -10.41
N ILE A 19 -17.77 14.97 -11.15
CA ILE A 19 -18.85 14.11 -10.69
C ILE A 19 -18.30 12.67 -10.62
N PRO A 20 -18.41 11.98 -9.47
CA PRO A 20 -18.04 10.58 -9.38
C PRO A 20 -18.80 9.73 -10.41
N VAL A 21 -18.11 8.74 -10.97
CA VAL A 21 -18.76 7.77 -11.86
C VAL A 21 -19.80 6.97 -11.07
N LYS A 22 -20.84 6.50 -11.76
CA LYS A 22 -21.86 5.67 -11.14
C LYS A 22 -21.24 4.43 -10.49
N GLY A 23 -21.62 4.16 -9.25
CA GLY A 23 -21.07 3.09 -8.42
C GLY A 23 -19.92 3.53 -7.48
N ALA A 24 -19.31 4.71 -7.72
CA ALA A 24 -18.16 5.15 -6.93
C ALA A 24 -18.50 5.37 -5.46
N VAL A 25 -19.64 5.96 -5.13
CA VAL A 25 -20.06 6.20 -3.74
C VAL A 25 -20.30 4.87 -3.01
N ARG A 26 -20.93 3.90 -3.70
CA ARG A 26 -21.11 2.54 -3.20
C ARG A 26 -19.77 1.86 -2.97
N LEU A 27 -18.85 1.89 -3.95
CA LEU A 27 -17.51 1.30 -3.85
C LEU A 27 -16.74 1.88 -2.66
N TRP A 28 -16.67 3.19 -2.50
CA TRP A 28 -15.96 3.83 -1.39
C TRP A 28 -16.53 3.44 -0.02
N SER A 29 -17.85 3.34 0.07
CA SER A 29 -18.51 2.91 1.31
C SER A 29 -18.16 1.47 1.67
N TRP A 30 -18.22 0.57 0.68
CA TRP A 30 -17.85 -0.83 0.88
C TRP A 30 -16.35 -1.01 1.13
N GLU A 31 -15.50 -0.19 0.53
CA GLU A 31 -14.06 -0.19 0.83
C GLU A 31 -13.81 0.14 2.30
N ALA A 32 -14.51 1.14 2.84
CA ALA A 32 -14.42 1.47 4.26
C ALA A 32 -14.87 0.27 5.14
N PHE A 33 -16.00 -0.37 4.81
CA PHE A 33 -16.46 -1.56 5.54
C PHE A 33 -15.51 -2.75 5.40
N ALA A 34 -14.91 -2.97 4.24
CA ALA A 34 -13.89 -4.00 4.04
C ALA A 34 -12.64 -3.75 4.90
N HIS A 35 -12.35 -2.49 5.27
CA HIS A 35 -11.25 -2.04 6.12
C HIS A 35 -11.67 -1.74 7.57
N ASP A 36 -12.71 -2.45 8.07
CA ASP A 36 -13.13 -2.43 9.46
C ASP A 36 -13.90 -1.18 9.91
N ALA A 37 -14.44 -0.40 9.00
CA ALA A 37 -15.38 0.63 9.42
C ALA A 37 -16.66 -0.02 9.98
N GLU A 38 -17.15 0.55 11.09
CA GLU A 38 -18.45 0.22 11.70
C GLU A 38 -19.54 1.14 11.15
N VAL A 39 -19.15 2.38 10.81
CA VAL A 39 -20.05 3.42 10.33
C VAL A 39 -19.41 4.17 9.17
N VAL A 40 -20.21 4.41 8.14
CA VAL A 40 -19.93 5.36 7.07
C VAL A 40 -21.01 6.44 7.10
N SER A 41 -20.61 7.66 7.45
CA SER A 41 -21.48 8.84 7.54
C SER A 41 -21.20 9.76 6.36
N TYR A 42 -22.25 10.15 5.67
CA TYR A 42 -22.08 10.98 4.46
C TYR A 42 -22.13 12.46 4.80
N PHE A 43 -21.20 13.21 4.31
CA PHE A 43 -21.24 14.66 4.31
C PHE A 43 -21.62 15.15 2.92
N ARG A 44 -22.83 15.64 2.75
CA ARG A 44 -23.86 16.03 3.75
C ARG A 44 -25.23 15.46 3.34
N TRP A 45 -26.21 15.59 4.25
CA TRP A 45 -27.58 15.20 3.94
C TRP A 45 -28.15 15.96 2.75
N ARG A 46 -28.05 17.29 2.73
CA ARG A 46 -28.59 18.14 1.65
C ARG A 46 -27.57 19.18 1.22
N GLN A 47 -27.47 19.41 -0.09
CA GLN A 47 -26.65 20.49 -0.65
C GLN A 47 -27.09 21.85 -0.08
N ALA A 48 -26.14 22.64 0.43
CA ALA A 48 -26.43 23.93 1.03
C ALA A 48 -26.86 24.94 -0.05
N PRO A 49 -27.98 25.64 0.14
CA PRO A 49 -28.43 26.69 -0.79
C PRO A 49 -27.71 28.03 -0.62
N TYR A 50 -26.99 28.21 0.48
CA TYR A 50 -26.27 29.43 0.86
C TYR A 50 -25.04 29.10 1.70
N ALA A 51 -24.26 30.11 2.05
CA ALA A 51 -23.02 30.04 2.83
C ALA A 51 -21.87 29.30 2.07
N GLN A 52 -20.93 28.73 2.80
CA GLN A 52 -19.79 28.02 2.24
C GLN A 52 -20.20 26.66 1.67
N GLU A 53 -19.38 26.13 0.77
CA GLU A 53 -19.54 24.80 0.19
C GLU A 53 -20.87 24.59 -0.54
N GLN A 54 -21.39 25.63 -1.19
CA GLN A 54 -22.68 25.57 -1.91
C GLN A 54 -22.68 24.52 -3.02
N MET A 55 -21.54 24.32 -3.69
CA MET A 55 -21.41 23.33 -4.78
C MET A 55 -20.96 21.95 -4.28
N HIS A 56 -20.74 21.80 -2.97
CA HIS A 56 -20.51 20.49 -2.39
C HIS A 56 -21.79 19.66 -2.41
N ALA A 57 -21.69 18.43 -2.91
CA ALA A 57 -22.86 17.57 -3.01
C ALA A 57 -23.44 17.20 -1.63
N GLY A 58 -24.73 16.95 -1.62
CA GLY A 58 -25.42 16.26 -0.53
C GLY A 58 -26.04 14.97 -1.07
N LEU A 59 -26.58 14.15 -0.17
CA LEU A 59 -27.44 13.02 -0.55
C LEU A 59 -28.73 13.53 -1.22
N MET A 60 -29.15 14.73 -0.85
CA MET A 60 -30.28 15.42 -1.46
C MET A 60 -29.82 16.71 -2.16
N TYR A 61 -30.48 17.04 -3.26
CA TYR A 61 -30.35 18.37 -3.88
C TYR A 61 -30.94 19.47 -2.99
N ARG A 62 -30.74 20.75 -3.36
CA ARG A 62 -31.23 21.91 -2.62
C ARG A 62 -32.77 21.93 -2.45
N ASP A 63 -33.47 21.36 -3.41
CA ASP A 63 -34.94 21.25 -3.47
C ASP A 63 -35.50 20.02 -2.73
N ASN A 64 -34.66 19.29 -1.99
CA ASN A 64 -34.96 18.04 -1.28
C ASN A 64 -35.31 16.86 -2.21
N THR A 65 -34.95 16.91 -3.48
CA THR A 65 -35.01 15.74 -4.33
C THR A 65 -33.73 14.89 -4.15
N PRO A 66 -33.81 13.54 -4.28
CA PRO A 66 -32.64 12.68 -4.16
C PRO A 66 -31.57 12.99 -5.20
N ALA A 67 -30.31 13.06 -4.78
CA ALA A 67 -29.15 13.10 -5.66
C ALA A 67 -28.65 11.67 -5.95
N PRO A 68 -27.84 11.44 -6.99
CA PRO A 68 -27.36 10.09 -7.33
C PRO A 68 -26.67 9.35 -6.19
N GLY A 69 -25.93 10.06 -5.32
CA GLY A 69 -25.30 9.47 -4.14
C GLY A 69 -26.27 8.89 -3.11
N GLN A 70 -27.51 9.42 -3.06
CA GLN A 70 -28.56 8.87 -2.19
C GLN A 70 -28.99 7.47 -2.63
N GLU A 71 -29.10 7.23 -3.95
CA GLU A 71 -29.47 5.93 -4.47
C GLU A 71 -28.40 4.88 -4.10
N GLU A 72 -27.12 5.23 -4.29
CA GLU A 72 -26.00 4.37 -3.95
C GLU A 72 -25.88 4.13 -2.42
N ALA A 73 -26.10 5.14 -1.59
CA ALA A 73 -26.12 5.01 -0.14
C ALA A 73 -27.28 4.10 0.35
N ASN A 74 -28.46 4.22 -0.27
CA ASN A 74 -29.58 3.33 0.01
C ASN A 74 -29.25 1.88 -0.38
N GLN A 75 -28.62 1.67 -1.55
CA GLN A 75 -28.18 0.34 -1.98
C GLN A 75 -27.20 -0.26 -0.97
N VAL A 76 -26.20 0.49 -0.51
CA VAL A 76 -25.26 0.04 0.54
C VAL A 76 -26.00 -0.37 1.81
N SER A 77 -26.98 0.42 2.25
CA SER A 77 -27.78 0.10 3.44
C SER A 77 -28.57 -1.20 3.28
N GLU A 78 -29.18 -1.43 2.11
CA GLU A 78 -29.89 -2.67 1.81
C GLU A 78 -28.97 -3.88 1.77
N GLU A 79 -27.78 -3.72 1.18
CA GLU A 79 -26.75 -4.76 1.09
C GLU A 79 -26.21 -5.13 2.47
N LEU A 80 -25.93 -4.14 3.34
CA LEU A 80 -25.48 -4.36 4.72
C LEU A 80 -26.49 -5.12 5.56
N ASN A 81 -27.80 -4.95 5.32
CA ASN A 81 -28.84 -5.69 6.01
C ASN A 81 -28.85 -7.20 5.66
N ARG A 82 -28.21 -7.59 4.54
CA ARG A 82 -28.12 -8.98 4.09
C ARG A 82 -26.82 -9.67 4.48
N ILE A 83 -25.78 -8.90 4.80
CA ILE A 83 -24.43 -9.40 5.06
C ILE A 83 -24.09 -9.17 6.53
N LYS A 84 -23.86 -10.25 7.26
CA LYS A 84 -23.31 -10.16 8.60
C LYS A 84 -21.79 -9.91 8.50
N MET A 85 -21.37 -8.70 8.81
CA MET A 85 -19.96 -8.34 8.82
C MET A 85 -19.19 -9.07 9.92
N PRO A 86 -18.15 -9.85 9.60
CA PRO A 86 -17.33 -10.50 10.61
C PRO A 86 -16.39 -9.46 11.27
N ALA A 87 -15.83 -9.84 12.42
CA ALA A 87 -14.74 -9.09 13.02
C ALA A 87 -13.53 -9.10 12.08
N THR A 88 -12.73 -8.04 12.16
CA THR A 88 -11.45 -7.96 11.44
C THR A 88 -10.41 -8.78 12.18
N GLU A 89 -9.61 -9.51 11.42
CA GLU A 89 -8.45 -10.25 11.90
C GLU A 89 -7.18 -9.51 11.49
N GLN A 90 -6.11 -9.71 12.25
CA GLN A 90 -4.79 -9.20 11.90
C GLN A 90 -4.37 -9.71 10.51
N SER A 91 -3.90 -8.82 9.65
CA SER A 91 -3.35 -9.22 8.35
C SER A 91 -2.01 -9.95 8.53
N PRO A 92 -1.65 -10.86 7.63
CA PRO A 92 -0.39 -11.59 7.77
C PRO A 92 0.87 -10.76 7.43
N ILE A 93 0.69 -9.55 6.91
CA ILE A 93 1.78 -8.66 6.49
C ILE A 93 1.67 -7.34 7.26
N ALA A 94 2.78 -6.88 7.83
CA ALA A 94 2.94 -5.54 8.37
C ALA A 94 3.73 -4.66 7.41
N LEU A 95 3.25 -3.46 7.13
CA LEU A 95 3.97 -2.40 6.45
C LEU A 95 4.30 -1.30 7.45
N VAL A 96 5.58 -1.12 7.73
CA VAL A 96 6.02 -0.15 8.74
C VAL A 96 6.00 1.25 8.17
N HIS A 97 5.32 2.15 8.86
CA HIS A 97 5.24 3.57 8.58
C HIS A 97 5.68 4.38 9.80
N ASP A 98 6.41 5.45 9.56
CA ASP A 98 6.85 6.37 10.62
C ASP A 98 6.93 7.81 10.11
N TYR A 99 6.31 8.73 10.85
CA TYR A 99 6.30 10.14 10.48
C TYR A 99 7.67 10.81 10.64
N GLU A 100 8.45 10.42 11.66
CA GLU A 100 9.79 10.97 11.86
C GLU A 100 10.70 10.56 10.72
N ALA A 101 10.63 9.31 10.23
CA ALA A 101 11.34 8.86 9.05
C ALA A 101 10.93 9.65 7.79
N CYS A 102 9.64 9.96 7.65
CA CYS A 102 9.14 10.83 6.58
C CYS A 102 9.78 12.22 6.65
N TRP A 103 9.70 12.88 7.80
CA TRP A 103 10.26 14.23 8.00
C TRP A 103 11.79 14.27 7.83
N MET A 104 12.51 13.29 8.38
CA MET A 104 13.96 13.17 8.19
C MET A 104 14.33 13.02 6.70
N THR A 105 13.55 12.26 5.95
CA THR A 105 13.76 12.07 4.52
C THR A 105 13.48 13.34 3.73
N GLU A 106 12.49 14.12 4.13
CA GLU A 106 12.15 15.42 3.50
C GLU A 106 13.17 16.50 3.82
N LEU A 107 13.71 16.53 5.05
CA LEU A 107 14.74 17.49 5.47
C LEU A 107 16.08 17.28 4.74
N ASP A 108 16.45 16.04 4.46
CA ASP A 108 17.70 15.66 3.79
C ASP A 108 17.42 14.61 2.71
N GLY A 109 16.68 15.05 1.71
CA GLY A 109 16.23 14.19 0.61
C GLY A 109 17.34 13.74 -0.32
N GLN A 110 18.44 14.50 -0.43
CA GLN A 110 19.53 14.35 -1.40
C GLN A 110 19.05 14.39 -2.87
N THR A 111 17.75 14.32 -3.10
CA THR A 111 17.06 14.57 -4.36
C THR A 111 15.64 15.05 -4.09
N HIS A 112 15.12 15.94 -4.92
CA HIS A 112 13.72 16.40 -4.84
C HIS A 112 12.69 15.31 -5.22
N ASP A 113 13.13 14.24 -5.86
CA ASP A 113 12.24 13.18 -6.34
C ASP A 113 12.06 12.04 -5.34
N PHE A 114 12.82 12.00 -4.24
CA PHE A 114 12.63 11.00 -3.19
C PHE A 114 11.50 11.41 -2.25
N HIS A 115 10.35 10.81 -2.46
CA HIS A 115 9.18 11.02 -1.60
C HIS A 115 8.88 9.75 -0.79
N TYR A 116 9.06 9.82 0.51
CA TYR A 116 8.83 8.71 1.44
C TYR A 116 7.46 8.05 1.26
N THR A 117 6.40 8.87 1.24
CA THR A 117 5.02 8.35 1.10
C THR A 117 4.81 7.66 -0.25
N ARG A 118 5.41 8.16 -1.34
CA ARG A 118 5.31 7.51 -2.65
C ARG A 118 5.98 6.13 -2.64
N LEU A 119 7.18 6.02 -2.08
CA LEU A 119 7.86 4.73 -1.94
C LEU A 119 7.03 3.75 -1.11
N LEU A 120 6.48 4.20 0.02
CA LEU A 120 5.60 3.40 0.87
C LEU A 120 4.37 2.91 0.09
N LEU A 121 3.75 3.77 -0.71
CA LEU A 121 2.60 3.41 -1.55
C LEU A 121 2.98 2.42 -2.66
N ASP A 122 4.19 2.50 -3.23
CA ASP A 122 4.66 1.52 -4.22
C ASP A 122 4.78 0.12 -3.59
N PHE A 123 5.32 0.02 -2.36
CA PHE A 123 5.35 -1.24 -1.60
C PHE A 123 3.95 -1.73 -1.23
N TYR A 124 3.08 -0.84 -0.76
CA TYR A 124 1.67 -1.15 -0.50
C TYR A 124 1.01 -1.72 -1.75
N LYS A 125 1.15 -1.03 -2.90
CA LYS A 125 0.61 -1.48 -4.18
C LYS A 125 1.15 -2.85 -4.58
N ALA A 126 2.46 -3.11 -4.38
CA ALA A 126 3.06 -4.40 -4.72
C ALA A 126 2.45 -5.56 -3.91
N VAL A 127 2.17 -5.38 -2.62
CA VAL A 127 1.43 -6.38 -1.83
C VAL A 127 0.02 -6.58 -2.37
N ARG A 128 -0.70 -5.49 -2.62
CA ARG A 128 -2.10 -5.52 -3.08
C ARG A 128 -2.25 -6.14 -4.47
N MET A 129 -1.30 -5.91 -5.37
CA MET A 129 -1.26 -6.51 -6.72
C MET A 129 -1.02 -8.03 -6.68
N ASN A 130 -0.42 -8.54 -5.62
CA ASN A 130 -0.21 -9.96 -5.37
C ASN A 130 -1.31 -10.60 -4.49
N GLY A 131 -2.45 -9.93 -4.34
CA GLY A 131 -3.60 -10.43 -3.58
C GLY A 131 -3.42 -10.39 -2.06
N GLY A 132 -2.36 -9.78 -1.55
CA GLY A 132 -2.07 -9.68 -0.13
C GLY A 132 -2.95 -8.66 0.59
N SER A 133 -3.28 -8.95 1.85
CA SER A 133 -3.76 -7.99 2.83
C SER A 133 -2.64 -7.60 3.77
N LEU A 134 -2.60 -6.35 4.18
CA LEU A 134 -1.58 -5.83 5.09
C LEU A 134 -2.16 -4.83 6.07
N ASP A 135 -1.48 -4.67 7.19
CA ASP A 135 -1.73 -3.63 8.17
C ASP A 135 -0.60 -2.61 8.12
N ILE A 136 -0.92 -1.32 8.22
CA ILE A 136 0.08 -0.25 8.33
C ILE A 136 0.31 0.00 9.82
N VAL A 137 1.55 -0.18 10.26
CA VAL A 137 1.90 -0.16 11.68
C VAL A 137 3.11 0.74 11.95
N GLY A 138 3.20 1.30 13.16
CA GLY A 138 4.38 2.04 13.59
C GLY A 138 5.52 1.12 14.04
N LYS A 139 6.73 1.68 14.21
CA LYS A 139 7.93 0.94 14.65
C LYS A 139 7.79 0.24 16.01
N ASN A 140 6.90 0.74 16.86
CA ASN A 140 6.66 0.22 18.21
C ASN A 140 5.52 -0.81 18.28
N ALA A 141 4.98 -1.23 17.15
CA ALA A 141 3.93 -2.24 17.09
C ALA A 141 4.41 -3.59 17.65
N ASP A 142 3.47 -4.37 18.12
CA ASP A 142 3.71 -5.80 18.36
C ASP A 142 3.69 -6.52 17.00
N PHE A 143 4.83 -7.11 16.64
CA PHE A 143 4.96 -7.84 15.38
C PHE A 143 4.58 -9.33 15.49
N THR A 144 4.11 -9.77 16.65
CA THR A 144 3.66 -11.16 16.84
C THR A 144 2.52 -11.49 15.88
N GLY A 145 2.62 -12.64 15.20
CA GLY A 145 1.60 -13.12 14.27
C GLY A 145 1.77 -12.67 12.82
N TYR A 146 2.55 -11.63 12.56
CA TYR A 146 2.91 -11.29 11.17
C TYR A 146 3.87 -12.31 10.59
N LYS A 147 3.69 -12.66 9.31
CA LYS A 147 4.58 -13.55 8.56
C LYS A 147 5.63 -12.78 7.76
N LEU A 148 5.29 -11.57 7.33
CA LEU A 148 6.19 -10.67 6.61
C LEU A 148 6.08 -9.26 7.19
N VAL A 149 7.22 -8.66 7.52
CA VAL A 149 7.33 -7.25 7.90
C VAL A 149 8.11 -6.52 6.82
N ILE A 150 7.49 -5.49 6.27
CA ILE A 150 8.04 -4.66 5.19
C ILE A 150 8.40 -3.30 5.78
N ILE A 151 9.63 -2.88 5.57
CA ILE A 151 10.19 -1.60 6.02
C ILE A 151 10.63 -0.82 4.77
N PRO A 152 9.73 -0.07 4.10
CA PRO A 152 10.00 0.51 2.77
C PRO A 152 11.19 1.46 2.73
N SER A 153 11.31 2.30 3.75
CA SER A 153 12.43 3.22 3.97
C SER A 153 12.30 3.78 5.39
N PHE A 154 13.20 3.44 6.25
CA PHE A 154 13.15 3.90 7.63
C PHE A 154 14.55 4.36 8.06
N VAL A 155 14.89 5.61 7.76
CA VAL A 155 16.26 6.11 7.85
C VAL A 155 16.90 5.93 9.23
N HIS A 156 16.16 6.11 10.31
CA HIS A 156 16.64 5.95 11.70
C HIS A 156 16.17 4.66 12.38
N PHE A 157 15.89 3.62 11.59
CA PHE A 157 15.61 2.29 12.12
C PHE A 157 16.89 1.72 12.75
N GLN A 158 16.83 1.32 14.01
CA GLN A 158 18.00 0.88 14.77
C GLN A 158 18.03 -0.64 14.91
N GLU A 159 19.16 -1.15 15.38
CA GLU A 159 19.32 -2.59 15.62
C GLU A 159 18.30 -3.13 16.63
N GLU A 160 17.95 -2.35 17.67
CA GLU A 160 16.94 -2.74 18.65
C GLU A 160 15.56 -2.88 18.03
N ASP A 161 15.23 -2.03 17.05
CA ASP A 161 13.98 -2.11 16.29
C ASP A 161 13.96 -3.40 15.44
N LEU A 162 15.08 -3.69 14.77
CA LEU A 162 15.25 -4.91 13.99
C LEU A 162 15.10 -6.16 14.86
N GLN A 163 15.72 -6.17 16.04
CA GLN A 163 15.62 -7.29 16.97
C GLN A 163 14.18 -7.54 17.47
N ARG A 164 13.34 -6.51 17.57
CA ARG A 164 11.91 -6.70 17.88
C ARG A 164 11.18 -7.43 16.75
N VAL A 165 11.46 -7.06 15.51
CA VAL A 165 10.88 -7.76 14.35
C VAL A 165 11.38 -9.21 14.29
N ILE A 166 12.67 -9.45 14.48
CA ILE A 166 13.28 -10.79 14.46
C ILE A 166 12.65 -11.71 15.50
N LYS A 167 12.42 -11.20 16.72
CA LYS A 167 11.77 -11.96 17.80
C LYS A 167 10.36 -12.43 17.45
N SER A 168 9.66 -11.77 16.57
CA SER A 168 8.33 -12.21 16.10
C SER A 168 8.38 -13.43 15.19
N GLY A 169 9.55 -13.75 14.63
CA GLY A 169 9.73 -14.82 13.64
C GLY A 169 9.29 -14.46 12.22
N ALA A 170 8.85 -13.23 11.98
CA ALA A 170 8.45 -12.76 10.65
C ALA A 170 9.66 -12.68 9.70
N LYS A 171 9.45 -12.91 8.42
CA LYS A 171 10.39 -12.53 7.36
C LYS A 171 10.47 -11.01 7.26
N ILE A 172 11.62 -10.48 6.89
CA ILE A 172 11.87 -9.04 6.81
C ILE A 172 12.27 -8.67 5.39
N LEU A 173 11.61 -7.66 4.83
CA LEU A 173 12.03 -6.96 3.62
C LEU A 173 12.25 -5.49 3.94
N ALA A 174 13.50 -5.05 4.00
CA ALA A 174 13.85 -3.64 4.12
C ALA A 174 14.11 -3.02 2.75
N GLY A 175 13.66 -1.80 2.57
CA GLY A 175 13.92 -0.99 1.37
C GLY A 175 15.07 0.00 1.57
N PRO A 176 15.37 0.79 0.54
CA PRO A 176 16.51 1.70 0.55
C PRO A 176 16.44 2.73 1.67
N ARG A 177 17.59 3.19 2.13
CA ARG A 177 17.79 4.15 3.22
C ARG A 177 17.44 3.65 4.62
N THR A 178 16.97 2.41 4.79
CA THR A 178 16.66 1.87 6.11
C THR A 178 17.94 1.69 6.94
N GLY A 179 17.97 2.25 8.17
CA GLY A 179 19.10 2.16 9.08
C GLY A 179 20.30 3.02 8.71
N THR A 180 20.11 4.08 7.91
CA THR A 180 21.21 4.92 7.42
C THR A 180 21.45 6.17 8.25
N LYS A 181 20.67 6.43 9.29
CA LYS A 181 20.86 7.55 10.22
C LYS A 181 20.63 7.12 11.66
N THR A 182 21.27 7.82 12.59
CA THR A 182 20.94 7.71 14.00
C THR A 182 19.66 8.48 14.32
N PRO A 183 19.03 8.24 15.51
CA PRO A 183 17.89 9.03 15.95
C PRO A 183 18.17 10.54 16.04
N ASP A 184 19.44 10.92 16.28
CA ASP A 184 19.89 12.31 16.31
C ASP A 184 20.26 12.86 14.93
N PHE A 185 19.81 12.21 13.86
CA PHE A 185 20.01 12.62 12.46
C PHE A 185 21.48 12.63 11.98
N GLN A 186 22.34 11.86 12.61
CA GLN A 186 23.73 11.71 12.22
C GLN A 186 23.93 10.51 11.31
N LEU A 187 25.01 10.53 10.53
CA LEU A 187 25.45 9.34 9.78
C LEU A 187 26.24 8.43 10.71
N PRO A 188 25.80 7.18 10.95
CA PRO A 188 26.62 6.22 11.69
C PRO A 188 27.85 5.82 10.87
N PRO A 189 28.90 5.27 11.52
CA PRO A 189 30.09 4.78 10.81
C PRO A 189 29.79 3.74 9.75
N GLU A 190 28.74 2.94 9.97
CA GLU A 190 28.23 1.94 9.05
C GLU A 190 26.77 2.24 8.70
N LEU A 191 26.49 2.37 7.41
CA LEU A 191 25.12 2.62 6.89
C LEU A 191 24.44 1.28 6.60
N SER A 192 24.17 0.49 7.64
CA SER A 192 23.54 -0.81 7.48
C SER A 192 23.01 -1.33 8.82
N LEU A 193 22.13 -2.30 8.74
CA LEU A 193 21.68 -3.10 9.88
C LEU A 193 22.26 -4.51 9.76
N GLU A 194 22.79 -5.03 10.84
CA GLU A 194 23.36 -6.37 10.87
C GLU A 194 22.29 -7.40 10.51
N GLY A 195 22.64 -8.35 9.67
CA GLY A 195 21.74 -9.45 9.27
C GLY A 195 20.85 -9.20 8.06
N LEU A 196 20.79 -7.98 7.50
CA LEU A 196 20.09 -7.71 6.25
C LEU A 196 20.93 -7.99 4.98
N GLY A 197 22.22 -8.29 5.18
CA GLY A 197 23.09 -8.78 4.11
C GLY A 197 23.68 -7.71 3.20
N PHE A 198 23.57 -6.42 3.55
CA PHE A 198 24.11 -5.33 2.74
C PHE A 198 24.65 -4.20 3.59
N GLN A 199 25.85 -3.72 3.27
CA GLN A 199 26.47 -2.55 3.88
C GLN A 199 26.57 -1.43 2.84
N VAL A 200 25.80 -0.38 3.01
CA VAL A 200 25.79 0.79 2.11
C VAL A 200 27.11 1.56 2.25
N ARG A 201 27.77 1.86 1.14
CA ARG A 201 29.01 2.66 1.07
C ARG A 201 28.80 3.99 0.40
N ARG A 202 27.92 4.05 -0.57
CA ARG A 202 27.63 5.23 -1.38
C ARG A 202 26.20 5.17 -1.88
N VAL A 203 25.57 6.32 -1.96
CA VAL A 203 24.23 6.48 -2.52
C VAL A 203 24.29 7.22 -3.85
N ASP A 204 23.31 6.99 -4.69
CA ASP A 204 23.18 7.59 -6.00
C ASP A 204 21.74 8.07 -6.20
N ALA A 205 21.57 9.38 -6.30
CA ALA A 205 20.29 10.00 -6.66
C ALA A 205 20.17 10.04 -8.18
N LEU A 206 19.20 9.31 -8.71
CA LEU A 206 19.04 9.13 -10.15
C LEU A 206 18.16 10.23 -10.75
N PRO A 207 18.64 10.97 -11.76
CA PRO A 207 17.79 11.88 -12.52
C PRO A 207 16.62 11.12 -13.17
N LYS A 208 15.48 11.78 -13.28
CA LYS A 208 14.22 11.16 -13.78
C LYS A 208 14.39 10.48 -15.13
N ASP A 209 15.21 11.03 -16.02
CA ASP A 209 15.40 10.53 -17.37
C ASP A 209 16.59 9.55 -17.50
N LEU A 210 17.24 9.21 -16.38
CA LEU A 210 18.40 8.32 -16.34
C LEU A 210 18.18 7.14 -15.36
N PRO A 211 17.14 6.32 -15.55
CA PRO A 211 16.97 5.13 -14.75
C PRO A 211 18.08 4.13 -15.02
N VAL A 212 18.41 3.31 -14.03
CA VAL A 212 19.45 2.29 -14.14
C VAL A 212 18.82 0.93 -14.42
N PRO A 213 19.08 0.31 -15.59
CA PRO A 213 18.60 -1.01 -15.90
C PRO A 213 19.11 -2.05 -14.90
N VAL A 214 18.21 -2.91 -14.44
CA VAL A 214 18.50 -4.02 -13.53
C VAL A 214 17.79 -5.29 -13.98
N GLU A 215 18.35 -6.43 -13.59
CA GLU A 215 17.73 -7.73 -13.81
C GLU A 215 17.75 -8.55 -12.51
N TRP A 216 16.61 -9.11 -12.13
CA TRP A 216 16.44 -9.98 -10.98
C TRP A 216 15.64 -11.23 -11.37
N ASN A 217 16.23 -12.42 -11.20
CA ASN A 217 15.60 -13.70 -11.55
C ASN A 217 15.00 -13.73 -12.96
N GLY A 218 15.72 -13.17 -13.95
CA GLY A 218 15.27 -13.09 -15.35
C GLY A 218 14.25 -11.98 -15.63
N ILE A 219 13.83 -11.25 -14.63
CA ILE A 219 12.90 -10.12 -14.75
C ILE A 219 13.70 -8.83 -14.93
N LYS A 220 13.51 -8.17 -16.06
CA LYS A 220 14.12 -6.88 -16.38
C LYS A 220 13.24 -5.74 -15.87
N GLY A 221 13.87 -4.77 -15.25
CA GLY A 221 13.26 -3.55 -14.74
C GLY A 221 14.32 -2.45 -14.59
N ASN A 222 13.99 -1.41 -13.82
CA ASN A 222 14.89 -0.31 -13.59
C ASN A 222 14.85 0.13 -12.13
N PHE A 223 16.00 0.62 -11.62
CA PHE A 223 16.00 1.54 -10.49
C PHE A 223 15.81 2.97 -10.98
N SER A 224 14.96 3.72 -10.30
CA SER A 224 14.71 5.14 -10.54
C SER A 224 14.83 5.90 -9.22
N VAL A 225 15.04 7.20 -9.27
CA VAL A 225 15.12 8.10 -8.11
C VAL A 225 16.32 7.82 -7.19
N TRP A 226 16.53 6.56 -6.77
CA TRP A 226 17.51 6.20 -5.74
C TRP A 226 18.08 4.81 -5.90
N ARG A 227 19.39 4.69 -5.76
CA ARG A 227 20.07 3.40 -5.58
C ARG A 227 21.24 3.52 -4.62
N GLU A 228 21.65 2.38 -4.09
CA GLU A 228 22.71 2.27 -3.12
C GLU A 228 23.80 1.34 -3.62
N HIS A 229 25.04 1.75 -3.44
CA HIS A 229 26.23 0.96 -3.73
C HIS A 229 26.82 0.50 -2.41
N GLY A 230 27.17 -0.78 -2.33
CA GLY A 230 27.70 -1.32 -1.09
C GLY A 230 28.32 -2.69 -1.26
N LEU A 231 28.65 -3.27 -0.13
CA LEU A 231 29.17 -4.62 -0.02
C LEU A 231 28.04 -5.54 0.43
N ALA A 232 27.81 -6.58 -0.36
CA ALA A 232 26.96 -7.65 0.08
C ALA A 232 27.72 -8.54 1.07
N SER A 233 27.19 -8.67 2.29
CA SER A 233 27.64 -9.63 3.29
C SER A 233 26.79 -10.91 3.31
N GLY A 234 25.72 -10.92 2.53
CA GLY A 234 24.81 -12.04 2.31
C GLY A 234 24.75 -12.47 0.83
N VAL A 235 23.68 -13.18 0.48
CA VAL A 235 23.42 -13.61 -0.89
C VAL A 235 22.97 -12.41 -1.72
N SER A 236 23.65 -12.11 -2.81
CA SER A 236 23.24 -11.12 -3.79
C SER A 236 22.32 -11.73 -4.83
N GLU A 237 21.18 -11.11 -5.05
CA GLU A 237 20.19 -11.51 -6.02
C GLU A 237 19.97 -10.40 -7.04
N GLY A 238 20.09 -10.74 -8.31
CA GLY A 238 19.98 -9.78 -9.41
C GLY A 238 21.16 -8.85 -9.53
N LYS A 239 21.23 -8.14 -10.67
CA LYS A 239 22.32 -7.21 -11.01
C LYS A 239 21.78 -5.98 -11.73
N SER A 240 22.36 -4.82 -11.41
CA SER A 240 22.29 -3.66 -12.27
C SER A 240 23.28 -3.78 -13.44
N ILE A 241 23.17 -2.91 -14.44
CA ILE A 241 24.05 -2.89 -15.62
C ILE A 241 25.54 -2.73 -15.24
N ASP A 242 25.83 -2.09 -14.13
CA ASP A 242 27.16 -1.91 -13.57
C ASP A 242 27.56 -2.95 -12.51
N GLY A 243 26.77 -4.04 -12.41
CA GLY A 243 27.10 -5.21 -11.59
C GLY A 243 26.70 -5.11 -10.11
N MET A 244 26.01 -4.04 -9.68
CA MET A 244 25.55 -3.89 -8.29
C MET A 244 24.33 -4.79 -8.00
N ALA A 245 24.22 -5.24 -6.75
CA ALA A 245 23.09 -6.07 -6.32
C ALA A 245 21.75 -5.31 -6.43
N VAL A 246 20.68 -6.05 -6.74
CA VAL A 246 19.30 -5.55 -6.72
C VAL A 246 18.68 -5.81 -5.34
N LEU A 247 18.79 -7.02 -4.87
CA LEU A 247 18.34 -7.49 -3.56
C LEU A 247 19.47 -8.25 -2.90
N THR A 248 19.64 -8.08 -1.62
CA THR A 248 20.53 -8.94 -0.82
C THR A 248 19.73 -9.65 0.25
N SER A 249 20.16 -10.86 0.62
CA SER A 249 19.54 -11.63 1.67
C SER A 249 20.61 -12.02 2.70
N GLY A 250 20.43 -11.53 3.91
CA GLY A 250 21.22 -11.91 5.08
C GLY A 250 20.55 -13.04 5.86
N ASN A 251 21.06 -13.29 7.07
CA ASN A 251 20.51 -14.31 7.96
C ASN A 251 19.20 -13.89 8.66
N GLN A 252 18.87 -12.61 8.68
CA GLN A 252 17.71 -12.04 9.39
C GLN A 252 16.65 -11.47 8.45
N GLY A 253 17.03 -11.06 7.25
CA GLY A 253 16.10 -10.48 6.29
C GLY A 253 16.73 -10.13 4.96
N SER A 254 15.95 -9.50 4.09
CA SER A 254 16.38 -9.04 2.77
C SER A 254 16.41 -7.52 2.71
N TYR A 255 17.35 -6.99 1.92
CA TYR A 255 17.51 -5.56 1.70
C TYR A 255 17.44 -5.24 0.20
N LEU A 256 16.54 -4.36 -0.18
CA LEU A 256 16.38 -3.88 -1.54
C LEU A 256 17.28 -2.66 -1.76
N CYS A 257 18.24 -2.77 -2.68
CA CYS A 257 19.34 -1.82 -2.84
C CYS A 257 19.00 -0.55 -3.64
N GLY A 258 17.74 -0.29 -3.89
CA GLY A 258 17.29 0.88 -4.62
C GLY A 258 15.79 0.95 -4.77
N TRP A 259 15.30 1.96 -5.48
CA TRP A 259 13.87 2.13 -5.77
C TRP A 259 13.54 1.52 -7.13
N PRO A 260 12.95 0.31 -7.18
CA PRO A 260 12.63 -0.35 -8.43
C PRO A 260 11.36 0.23 -9.07
N ASP A 261 11.22 0.03 -10.38
CA ASP A 261 9.94 0.22 -11.03
C ASP A 261 8.88 -0.77 -10.48
N GLN A 262 7.61 -0.46 -10.69
CA GLN A 262 6.51 -1.21 -10.09
C GLN A 262 6.49 -2.68 -10.53
N LYS A 263 6.86 -2.97 -11.79
CA LYS A 263 6.90 -4.35 -12.31
C LYS A 263 7.90 -5.20 -11.53
N LEU A 264 9.11 -4.68 -11.36
CA LEU A 264 10.17 -5.37 -10.63
C LEU A 264 9.81 -5.49 -9.14
N LEU A 265 9.26 -4.43 -8.53
CA LEU A 265 8.83 -4.46 -7.13
C LEU A 265 7.71 -5.48 -6.89
N ASN A 266 6.74 -5.59 -7.81
CA ASN A 266 5.69 -6.60 -7.73
C ASN A 266 6.26 -8.02 -7.73
N ALA A 267 7.25 -8.28 -8.59
CA ALA A 267 7.88 -9.60 -8.68
C ALA A 267 8.71 -9.95 -7.44
N ILE A 268 9.50 -9.00 -6.93
CA ILE A 268 10.24 -9.15 -5.68
C ILE A 268 9.25 -9.39 -4.52
N MET A 269 8.19 -8.60 -4.44
CA MET A 269 7.16 -8.75 -3.40
C MET A 269 6.48 -10.12 -3.45
N LYS A 270 6.12 -10.59 -4.65
CA LYS A 270 5.59 -11.94 -4.87
C LYS A 270 6.50 -13.00 -4.24
N ASN A 271 7.79 -12.93 -4.54
CA ASN A 271 8.78 -13.85 -4.01
C ASN A 271 8.88 -13.77 -2.47
N GLN A 272 8.96 -12.56 -1.91
CA GLN A 272 9.06 -12.37 -0.46
C GLN A 272 7.82 -12.87 0.29
N MET A 273 6.63 -12.67 -0.28
CA MET A 273 5.38 -13.23 0.25
C MET A 273 5.39 -14.76 0.23
N GLN A 274 5.84 -15.37 -0.87
CA GLN A 274 5.97 -16.84 -0.99
C GLN A 274 6.99 -17.39 0.03
N LEU A 275 8.15 -16.74 0.18
CA LEU A 275 9.16 -17.11 1.19
C LEU A 275 8.63 -16.98 2.63
N ALA A 276 7.67 -16.10 2.86
CA ALA A 276 6.96 -15.96 4.12
C ALA A 276 5.81 -16.99 4.30
N GLY A 277 5.64 -17.93 3.38
CA GLY A 277 4.59 -18.95 3.42
C GLY A 277 3.18 -18.37 3.21
N LEU A 278 3.07 -17.32 2.40
CA LEU A 278 1.79 -16.70 2.03
C LEU A 278 1.33 -17.19 0.66
N ASP A 279 0.02 -17.41 0.53
CA ASP A 279 -0.59 -17.63 -0.78
C ASP A 279 -0.56 -16.32 -1.58
N VAL A 280 -0.19 -16.44 -2.84
CA VAL A 280 -0.09 -15.31 -3.75
C VAL A 280 -0.95 -15.55 -4.99
N VAL A 281 -1.80 -14.58 -5.27
CA VAL A 281 -2.60 -14.52 -6.51
C VAL A 281 -2.35 -13.18 -7.16
N GLU A 282 -1.68 -13.18 -8.31
CA GLU A 282 -1.49 -11.96 -9.10
C GLU A 282 -2.84 -11.44 -9.59
N LEU A 283 -3.12 -10.18 -9.28
CA LEU A 283 -4.38 -9.54 -9.66
C LEU A 283 -4.21 -8.70 -10.93
N PRO A 284 -5.26 -8.59 -11.76
CA PRO A 284 -5.33 -7.57 -12.80
C PRO A 284 -5.08 -6.16 -12.23
N GLU A 285 -4.59 -5.25 -13.06
CA GLU A 285 -4.04 -3.96 -12.63
C GLU A 285 -4.94 -3.17 -11.67
N TYR A 286 -6.24 -3.12 -11.93
CA TYR A 286 -7.19 -2.33 -11.15
C TYR A 286 -8.06 -3.14 -10.20
N LEU A 287 -7.95 -4.47 -10.20
CA LEU A 287 -8.63 -5.33 -9.26
C LEU A 287 -7.88 -5.34 -7.93
N ARG A 288 -8.60 -5.20 -6.82
CA ARG A 288 -8.06 -5.40 -5.48
C ARG A 288 -8.96 -6.34 -4.71
N VAL A 289 -8.34 -7.09 -3.80
CA VAL A 289 -9.05 -7.95 -2.85
C VAL A 289 -8.73 -7.53 -1.43
N ARG A 290 -9.71 -7.46 -0.56
CA ARG A 290 -9.52 -7.31 0.88
C ARG A 290 -10.23 -8.45 1.60
N ARG A 291 -9.54 -9.04 2.56
CA ARG A 291 -10.12 -10.04 3.45
C ARG A 291 -10.57 -9.38 4.74
N ARG A 292 -11.79 -9.73 5.18
CA ARG A 292 -12.29 -9.42 6.52
C ARG A 292 -12.98 -10.67 7.07
N GLY A 293 -12.34 -11.34 8.04
CA GLY A 293 -12.76 -12.66 8.49
C GLY A 293 -12.86 -13.66 7.33
N ASN A 294 -14.02 -14.27 7.16
CA ASN A 294 -14.30 -15.22 6.07
C ASN A 294 -14.80 -14.57 4.77
N LEU A 295 -14.95 -13.25 4.73
CA LEU A 295 -15.38 -12.52 3.53
C LEU A 295 -14.18 -12.01 2.72
N LEU A 296 -14.35 -12.02 1.40
CA LEU A 296 -13.45 -11.39 0.45
C LEU A 296 -14.20 -10.29 -0.30
N PHE A 297 -13.67 -9.11 -0.33
CA PHE A 297 -14.20 -7.95 -1.04
C PHE A 297 -13.32 -7.68 -2.25
N PHE A 298 -13.90 -7.76 -3.44
CA PHE A 298 -13.22 -7.47 -4.70
C PHE A 298 -13.70 -6.12 -5.22
N THR A 299 -12.78 -5.22 -5.48
CA THR A 299 -13.07 -3.87 -5.98
C THR A 299 -12.36 -3.63 -7.30
N ASN A 300 -13.08 -3.07 -8.27
CA ASN A 300 -12.52 -2.65 -9.55
C ASN A 300 -12.39 -1.12 -9.58
N TYR A 301 -11.16 -0.62 -9.54
CA TYR A 301 -10.85 0.81 -9.66
C TYR A 301 -10.60 1.26 -11.11
N GLY A 302 -10.65 0.34 -12.07
CA GLY A 302 -10.39 0.60 -13.47
C GLY A 302 -11.64 1.01 -14.24
N THR A 303 -11.44 1.31 -15.51
CA THR A 303 -12.50 1.67 -16.46
C THR A 303 -12.97 0.48 -17.30
N GLN A 304 -12.28 -0.65 -17.23
CA GLN A 304 -12.58 -1.86 -17.97
C GLN A 304 -13.16 -2.92 -17.04
N ASP A 305 -13.98 -3.79 -17.60
CA ASP A 305 -14.48 -4.94 -16.89
C ASP A 305 -13.33 -5.88 -16.51
N VAL A 306 -13.36 -6.39 -15.29
CA VAL A 306 -12.33 -7.30 -14.78
C VAL A 306 -12.96 -8.49 -14.08
N SER A 307 -12.45 -9.69 -14.36
CA SER A 307 -12.94 -10.91 -13.72
C SER A 307 -12.14 -11.25 -12.46
N ILE A 308 -12.83 -11.74 -11.44
CA ILE A 308 -12.21 -12.30 -10.24
C ILE A 308 -11.43 -13.57 -10.66
N PRO A 309 -10.13 -13.69 -10.32
CA PRO A 309 -9.33 -14.86 -10.65
C PRO A 309 -9.96 -16.17 -10.15
N GLU A 310 -9.82 -17.24 -10.93
CA GLU A 310 -10.37 -18.57 -10.60
C GLU A 310 -9.79 -19.17 -9.31
N ALA A 311 -8.62 -18.69 -8.88
CA ALA A 311 -8.03 -19.08 -7.60
C ALA A 311 -8.91 -18.72 -6.40
N TYR A 312 -9.80 -17.73 -6.54
CA TYR A 312 -10.76 -17.37 -5.50
C TYR A 312 -12.08 -18.08 -5.72
N GLN A 313 -12.33 -19.07 -4.88
CA GLN A 313 -13.58 -19.84 -4.83
C GLN A 313 -14.47 -19.30 -3.71
N GLY A 314 -15.79 -19.44 -3.87
CA GLY A 314 -16.76 -19.04 -2.85
C GLY A 314 -18.10 -18.65 -3.44
N GLU A 315 -19.07 -18.50 -2.57
CA GLU A 315 -20.39 -17.97 -2.89
C GLU A 315 -20.32 -16.45 -3.06
N LEU A 316 -20.99 -15.94 -4.09
CA LEU A 316 -21.14 -14.50 -4.28
C LEU A 316 -22.31 -14.00 -3.43
N LEU A 317 -22.01 -13.18 -2.44
CA LEU A 317 -23.02 -12.56 -1.58
C LEU A 317 -23.54 -11.24 -2.20
N LEU A 318 -22.67 -10.55 -2.94
CA LEU A 318 -22.95 -9.34 -3.69
C LEU A 318 -22.31 -9.39 -5.07
N GLY A 319 -22.81 -8.56 -5.99
CA GLY A 319 -22.18 -8.32 -7.27
C GLY A 319 -22.11 -9.52 -8.19
N LYS A 320 -21.05 -9.58 -8.99
CA LYS A 320 -20.83 -10.59 -10.03
C LYS A 320 -19.35 -10.98 -10.08
N ARG A 321 -19.02 -12.12 -10.70
CA ARG A 321 -17.60 -12.52 -10.93
C ARG A 321 -16.84 -11.62 -11.90
N THR A 322 -17.55 -10.89 -12.75
CA THR A 322 -16.96 -9.84 -13.60
C THR A 322 -17.46 -8.49 -13.11
N LEU A 323 -16.54 -7.67 -12.62
CA LEU A 323 -16.81 -6.35 -12.06
C LEU A 323 -16.63 -5.29 -13.14
N SER A 324 -17.65 -4.45 -13.32
CA SER A 324 -17.58 -3.26 -14.16
C SER A 324 -16.83 -2.13 -13.46
N GLN A 325 -16.70 -0.98 -14.11
CA GLN A 325 -16.10 0.22 -13.52
C GLN A 325 -16.78 0.58 -12.18
N ALA A 326 -15.97 0.86 -11.16
CA ALA A 326 -16.41 1.23 -9.82
C ALA A 326 -17.38 0.21 -9.17
N ASP A 327 -17.19 -1.08 -9.45
CA ASP A 327 -18.02 -2.15 -8.91
C ASP A 327 -17.30 -2.90 -7.78
N ILE A 328 -18.11 -3.59 -6.98
CA ILE A 328 -17.66 -4.42 -5.87
C ILE A 328 -18.42 -5.75 -5.81
N SER A 329 -17.71 -6.80 -5.44
CA SER A 329 -18.26 -8.12 -5.24
C SER A 329 -17.65 -8.81 -4.01
#